data_aacd5d56844948a02e3280fb240955d2
#
_entry.id   aacd5d56844948a02e3280fb240955d2
#
_cell.length_a   1.000
_cell.length_b   1.000
_cell.length_c   1.000
_cell.angle_alpha   90.00
_cell.angle_beta   90.00
_cell.angle_gamma   90.00
#
_symmetry.space_group_name_H-M   'P 1'
#
loop_
_entity.id
_entity.type
_entity.pdbx_description
1 polymer ?
#
loop_
_entity_poly.entity_id
_entity_poly.type
_entity_poly.pdbx_seq_one_letter_code
_entity_poly.pdbx_strand_id
1 'polypeptide(L)'
;MIDWSRSYSCEWRVFRVDPETWADGARLGGVDSLEVQSDATGDVPLLDAGGMTVSGDVPPQGYYRIALTARQDGAIERADIATLLFEATGREVGRGTASVTLSGRSTLWPAQARLLTGGEYAPAGTDGAAWAAALLRSCCHAPVEVADGAGFALRDPVWGEAGASVLSHVWDVVRAGGRTLRVMGDGTIVVAPLPTVPALDLGGDFAAIIDPTARVALDVSEVPNRVTAIDGANVAVATNEDAGSPVSHQARGYWYDVVETSPTPAEGETLGAYAARRLRELSVVSDEREWVRGYVPGVRVGDLVRVAMGGALDGTYRIRTMGYDLGRGVTVTERASREVQLWV
;
A
#
# COMPACT_ATOMS: atom_id res chain seq x y z
N MET A 1 18.95 4.11 -21.83
CA MET A 1 18.23 4.02 -20.55
C MET A 1 17.78 5.42 -20.20
N ILE A 2 16.55 5.61 -19.77
CA ILE A 2 16.02 6.90 -19.30
C ILE A 2 16.57 7.20 -17.91
N ASP A 3 17.03 8.44 -17.71
CA ASP A 3 17.30 8.96 -16.36
C ASP A 3 16.02 9.60 -15.82
N TRP A 4 15.30 8.84 -15.01
CA TRP A 4 14.01 9.23 -14.44
C TRP A 4 14.10 10.37 -13.41
N SER A 5 15.31 10.76 -13.00
CA SER A 5 15.54 11.94 -12.15
C SER A 5 15.55 13.27 -12.92
N ARG A 6 15.57 13.22 -14.26
CA ARG A 6 15.66 14.37 -15.16
C ARG A 6 14.39 14.50 -16.00
N SER A 7 14.21 15.65 -16.61
CA SER A 7 13.09 15.90 -17.54
C SER A 7 13.11 14.93 -18.72
N TYR A 8 11.96 14.35 -19.02
CA TYR A 8 11.71 13.48 -20.17
C TYR A 8 10.38 13.82 -20.80
N SER A 9 10.21 13.55 -22.09
CA SER A 9 8.91 13.57 -22.74
C SER A 9 8.27 12.20 -22.64
N CYS A 10 6.96 12.15 -22.48
CA CYS A 10 6.25 10.87 -22.38
C CYS A 10 4.89 10.88 -23.07
N GLU A 11 4.45 9.70 -23.41
CA GLU A 11 3.12 9.41 -23.93
C GLU A 11 2.59 8.16 -23.23
N TRP A 12 1.37 8.21 -22.72
CA TRP A 12 0.73 7.02 -22.18
C TRP A 12 -0.27 6.41 -23.17
N ARG A 13 -0.49 5.13 -23.07
CA ARG A 13 -1.42 4.36 -23.91
C ARG A 13 -2.07 3.27 -23.07
N VAL A 14 -3.29 2.90 -23.45
CA VAL A 14 -4.04 1.81 -22.85
C VAL A 14 -4.11 0.66 -23.83
N PHE A 15 -3.80 -0.55 -23.35
CA PHE A 15 -3.87 -1.79 -24.12
C PHE A 15 -4.83 -2.75 -23.43
N ARG A 16 -5.65 -3.42 -24.23
CA ARG A 16 -6.39 -4.58 -23.71
C ARG A 16 -5.41 -5.72 -23.46
N VAL A 17 -5.53 -6.38 -22.32
CA VAL A 17 -4.70 -7.54 -21.96
C VAL A 17 -5.49 -8.81 -22.19
N ASP A 18 -4.88 -9.80 -22.82
CA ASP A 18 -5.44 -11.14 -22.97
C ASP A 18 -5.34 -11.87 -21.62
N PRO A 19 -6.47 -12.33 -21.05
CA PRO A 19 -6.46 -12.94 -19.72
C PRO A 19 -5.81 -14.33 -19.68
N GLU A 20 -5.61 -15.01 -20.83
CA GLU A 20 -4.98 -16.34 -20.88
C GLU A 20 -3.46 -16.24 -21.03
N THR A 21 -2.99 -15.32 -21.88
CA THR A 21 -1.55 -15.17 -22.19
C THR A 21 -0.90 -14.01 -21.43
N TRP A 22 -1.68 -13.13 -20.84
CA TRP A 22 -1.27 -11.88 -20.18
C TRP A 22 -0.52 -10.92 -21.10
N ALA A 23 -0.62 -11.10 -22.40
CA ALA A 23 -0.02 -10.28 -23.43
C ALA A 23 -0.88 -9.07 -23.78
N ASP A 24 -0.22 -7.99 -24.24
CA ASP A 24 -0.92 -6.83 -24.79
C ASP A 24 -1.59 -7.20 -26.11
N GLY A 25 -2.88 -6.94 -26.18
CA GLY A 25 -3.69 -7.00 -27.38
C GLY A 25 -3.83 -5.63 -28.05
N ALA A 26 -5.03 -5.34 -28.54
CA ALA A 26 -5.30 -4.09 -29.25
C ALA A 26 -5.16 -2.87 -28.33
N ARG A 27 -4.59 -1.80 -28.88
CA ARG A 27 -4.59 -0.46 -28.24
C ARG A 27 -6.02 0.05 -28.17
N LEU A 28 -6.43 0.54 -27.01
CA LEU A 28 -7.69 1.23 -26.81
C LEU A 28 -7.55 2.70 -27.31
N GLY A 29 -8.41 3.07 -28.26
CA GLY A 29 -8.54 4.46 -28.72
C GLY A 29 -9.68 5.17 -28.00
N GLY A 30 -9.75 6.51 -28.12
CA GLY A 30 -10.87 7.29 -27.60
C GLY A 30 -10.96 7.34 -26.08
N VAL A 31 -9.85 7.18 -25.36
CA VAL A 31 -9.82 7.36 -23.90
C VAL A 31 -9.88 8.85 -23.62
N ASP A 32 -11.01 9.30 -23.06
CA ASP A 32 -11.28 10.72 -22.78
C ASP A 32 -10.78 11.12 -21.40
N SER A 33 -10.89 10.20 -20.41
CA SER A 33 -10.36 10.39 -19.07
C SER A 33 -9.81 9.07 -18.52
N LEU A 34 -8.79 9.16 -17.71
CA LEU A 34 -8.17 8.01 -17.04
C LEU A 34 -7.63 8.44 -15.68
N GLU A 35 -8.04 7.72 -14.66
CA GLU A 35 -7.57 7.87 -13.28
C GLU A 35 -7.01 6.53 -12.82
N VAL A 36 -5.86 6.57 -12.14
CA VAL A 36 -5.21 5.41 -11.53
C VAL A 36 -4.75 5.80 -10.15
N GLN A 37 -5.01 4.94 -9.19
CA GLN A 37 -4.54 5.07 -7.82
C GLN A 37 -4.13 3.73 -7.25
N SER A 38 -3.21 3.76 -6.28
CA SER A 38 -2.80 2.60 -5.49
C SER A 38 -2.92 2.94 -4.02
N ASP A 39 -3.42 2.01 -3.21
CA ASP A 39 -3.69 2.20 -1.80
C ASP A 39 -3.35 0.93 -1.01
N ALA A 40 -2.51 1.08 0.02
CA ALA A 40 -2.11 0.03 0.95
C ALA A 40 -2.54 0.32 2.40
N THR A 41 -3.54 1.20 2.62
CA THR A 41 -3.95 1.64 3.96
C THR A 41 -4.96 0.70 4.64
N GLY A 42 -5.72 -0.08 3.86
CA GLY A 42 -6.72 -1.00 4.40
C GLY A 42 -6.13 -2.25 5.06
N ASP A 43 -6.92 -2.91 5.90
CA ASP A 43 -6.53 -4.19 6.53
C ASP A 43 -6.27 -5.29 5.50
N VAL A 44 -7.07 -5.29 4.43
CA VAL A 44 -6.93 -6.17 3.26
C VAL A 44 -6.91 -5.30 2.00
N PRO A 45 -5.78 -4.64 1.69
CA PRO A 45 -5.73 -3.69 0.59
C PRO A 45 -5.78 -4.41 -0.76
N LEU A 46 -6.59 -3.86 -1.68
CA LEU A 46 -6.62 -4.30 -3.08
C LEU A 46 -5.43 -3.79 -3.89
N LEU A 47 -4.68 -2.83 -3.38
CA LEU A 47 -3.50 -2.16 -3.89
C LEU A 47 -3.79 -1.20 -5.04
N ASP A 48 -4.45 -1.62 -6.13
CA ASP A 48 -4.70 -0.74 -7.28
C ASP A 48 -6.20 -0.57 -7.57
N ALA A 49 -6.58 0.62 -8.01
CA ALA A 49 -7.91 0.96 -8.48
C ALA A 49 -7.84 2.05 -9.56
N GLY A 50 -8.94 2.32 -10.25
CA GLY A 50 -8.99 3.39 -11.23
C GLY A 50 -10.36 3.58 -11.86
N GLY A 51 -10.41 4.52 -12.78
CA GLY A 51 -11.60 4.81 -13.60
C GLY A 51 -11.18 5.30 -14.97
N MET A 52 -11.97 4.98 -16.02
CA MET A 52 -11.78 5.58 -17.33
C MET A 52 -13.11 5.81 -18.04
N THR A 53 -13.13 6.85 -18.87
CA THR A 53 -14.21 7.10 -19.82
C THR A 53 -13.66 6.93 -21.21
N VAL A 54 -14.37 6.18 -22.03
CA VAL A 54 -13.94 5.87 -23.40
C VAL A 54 -15.06 6.22 -24.38
N SER A 55 -14.73 7.02 -25.41
CA SER A 55 -15.61 7.27 -26.53
C SER A 55 -15.61 6.09 -27.50
N GLY A 56 -16.80 5.64 -27.91
CA GLY A 56 -16.99 4.52 -28.82
C GLY A 56 -17.54 3.26 -28.18
N ASP A 57 -17.40 2.14 -28.87
CA ASP A 57 -17.85 0.82 -28.40
C ASP A 57 -16.67 0.05 -27.80
N VAL A 58 -16.79 -0.24 -26.52
CA VAL A 58 -15.75 -0.93 -25.74
C VAL A 58 -16.38 -2.14 -25.06
N PRO A 59 -15.67 -3.27 -24.97
CA PRO A 59 -16.13 -4.42 -24.19
C PRO A 59 -16.50 -4.00 -22.75
N PRO A 60 -17.62 -4.50 -22.22
CA PRO A 60 -18.11 -4.08 -20.89
C PRO A 60 -17.21 -4.52 -19.74
N GLN A 61 -16.30 -5.46 -20.00
CA GLN A 61 -15.36 -5.97 -19.01
C GLN A 61 -14.06 -6.41 -19.68
N GLY A 62 -12.94 -6.25 -18.99
CA GLY A 62 -11.63 -6.73 -19.44
C GLY A 62 -10.47 -6.20 -18.62
N TYR A 63 -9.32 -6.83 -18.79
CA TYR A 63 -8.07 -6.29 -18.25
C TYR A 63 -7.48 -5.27 -19.23
N TYR A 64 -7.06 -4.13 -18.69
CA TYR A 64 -6.43 -3.08 -19.46
C TYR A 64 -5.17 -2.62 -18.77
N ARG A 65 -4.08 -2.54 -19.56
CA ARG A 65 -2.76 -2.09 -19.12
C ARG A 65 -2.53 -0.66 -19.56
N ILE A 66 -2.16 0.18 -18.62
CA ILE A 66 -1.76 1.57 -18.83
C ILE A 66 -0.25 1.59 -18.91
N ALA A 67 0.29 1.85 -20.11
CA ALA A 67 1.71 1.87 -20.37
C ALA A 67 2.18 3.27 -20.72
N LEU A 68 3.31 3.68 -20.16
CA LEU A 68 4.04 4.91 -20.45
C LEU A 68 5.17 4.60 -21.43
N THR A 69 5.33 5.42 -22.45
CA THR A 69 6.55 5.45 -23.28
C THR A 69 7.29 6.76 -23.01
N ALA A 70 8.44 6.68 -22.39
CA ALA A 70 9.31 7.82 -22.12
C ALA A 70 10.39 7.97 -23.18
N ARG A 71 10.77 9.23 -23.48
CA ARG A 71 11.83 9.58 -24.44
C ARG A 71 12.74 10.65 -23.83
N GLN A 72 14.05 10.41 -23.89
CA GLN A 72 15.06 11.31 -23.36
C GLN A 72 16.36 11.09 -24.12
N ASP A 73 16.97 12.15 -24.67
CA ASP A 73 18.29 12.12 -25.34
C ASP A 73 18.45 10.98 -26.36
N GLY A 74 17.39 10.67 -27.11
CA GLY A 74 17.36 9.57 -28.09
C GLY A 74 17.06 8.18 -27.50
N ALA A 75 17.06 8.01 -26.19
CA ALA A 75 16.60 6.79 -25.54
C ALA A 75 15.06 6.73 -25.53
N ILE A 76 14.54 5.52 -25.68
CA ILE A 76 13.11 5.22 -25.57
C ILE A 76 12.96 4.06 -24.61
N GLU A 77 12.10 4.22 -23.62
CA GLU A 77 11.81 3.17 -22.62
C GLU A 77 10.31 3.09 -22.36
N ARG A 78 9.80 1.88 -22.20
CA ARG A 78 8.43 1.63 -21.82
C ARG A 78 8.38 1.22 -20.35
N ALA A 79 7.40 1.76 -19.62
CA ALA A 79 7.09 1.38 -18.25
C ALA A 79 5.57 1.17 -18.11
N ASP A 80 5.18 0.08 -17.48
CA ASP A 80 3.77 -0.19 -17.20
C ASP A 80 3.40 0.47 -15.85
N ILE A 81 2.38 1.35 -15.89
CA ILE A 81 1.92 2.10 -14.73
C ILE A 81 1.02 1.21 -13.87
N ALA A 82 -0.01 0.63 -14.48
CA ALA A 82 -0.95 -0.28 -13.83
C ALA A 82 -1.64 -1.18 -14.85
N THR A 83 -2.08 -2.34 -14.39
CA THR A 83 -3.00 -3.22 -15.12
C THR A 83 -4.21 -3.47 -14.24
N LEU A 84 -5.40 -3.09 -14.69
CA LEU A 84 -6.63 -3.14 -13.92
C LEU A 84 -7.69 -3.98 -14.62
N LEU A 85 -8.54 -4.64 -13.84
CA LEU A 85 -9.80 -5.24 -14.31
C LEU A 85 -10.85 -4.13 -14.37
N PHE A 86 -11.24 -3.71 -15.57
CA PHE A 86 -12.26 -2.71 -15.77
C PHE A 86 -13.62 -3.35 -16.04
N GLU A 87 -14.67 -2.76 -15.44
CA GLU A 87 -16.06 -3.12 -15.61
C GLU A 87 -16.88 -1.88 -15.94
N ALA A 88 -17.80 -1.98 -16.92
CA ALA A 88 -18.66 -0.88 -17.29
C ALA A 88 -19.66 -0.56 -16.18
N THR A 89 -19.67 0.71 -15.75
CA THR A 89 -20.59 1.24 -14.74
C THR A 89 -21.65 2.17 -15.34
N GLY A 90 -21.41 2.69 -16.56
CA GLY A 90 -22.35 3.57 -17.25
C GLY A 90 -22.09 3.60 -18.76
N ARG A 91 -23.15 3.90 -19.51
CA ARG A 91 -23.07 4.13 -20.95
C ARG A 91 -23.97 5.33 -21.30
N GLU A 92 -23.38 6.31 -21.96
CA GLU A 92 -24.12 7.43 -22.54
C GLU A 92 -24.20 7.26 -24.06
N VAL A 93 -25.39 7.45 -24.60
CA VAL A 93 -25.64 7.35 -26.04
C VAL A 93 -26.30 8.64 -26.52
N GLY A 94 -25.59 9.43 -27.31
CA GLY A 94 -26.09 10.63 -27.97
C GLY A 94 -26.33 10.42 -29.46
N ARG A 95 -26.71 11.49 -30.17
CA ARG A 95 -26.83 11.45 -31.66
C ARG A 95 -25.42 11.38 -32.28
N GLY A 96 -25.01 10.13 -32.65
CA GLY A 96 -23.71 9.88 -33.29
C GLY A 96 -22.51 9.82 -32.36
N THR A 97 -22.74 9.83 -31.05
CA THR A 97 -21.68 9.63 -30.02
C THR A 97 -22.12 8.60 -29.01
N ALA A 98 -21.20 7.76 -28.60
CA ALA A 98 -21.37 6.88 -27.46
C ALA A 98 -20.14 6.98 -26.57
N SER A 99 -20.33 6.97 -25.27
CA SER A 99 -19.23 6.86 -24.31
C SER A 99 -19.55 5.82 -23.26
N VAL A 100 -18.52 5.16 -22.75
CA VAL A 100 -18.63 4.12 -21.72
C VAL A 100 -17.75 4.55 -20.54
N THR A 101 -18.34 4.58 -19.36
CA THR A 101 -17.61 4.77 -18.10
C THR A 101 -17.29 3.41 -17.49
N LEU A 102 -16.03 3.20 -17.17
CA LEU A 102 -15.49 1.95 -16.65
C LEU A 102 -14.85 2.21 -15.28
N SER A 103 -15.17 1.36 -14.30
CA SER A 103 -14.50 1.32 -13.02
C SER A 103 -13.42 0.23 -13.04
N GLY A 104 -12.21 0.60 -12.66
CA GLY A 104 -11.05 -0.29 -12.61
C GLY A 104 -10.77 -0.80 -11.22
N ARG A 105 -10.52 -2.10 -11.11
CA ARG A 105 -10.16 -2.79 -9.87
C ARG A 105 -8.85 -3.53 -10.06
N SER A 106 -8.15 -3.73 -8.95
CA SER A 106 -6.90 -4.49 -8.91
C SER A 106 -7.03 -5.89 -9.54
N THR A 107 -5.91 -6.41 -10.02
CA THR A 107 -5.79 -7.82 -10.42
C THR A 107 -6.02 -8.80 -9.26
N LEU A 108 -6.01 -8.32 -8.01
CA LEU A 108 -6.40 -9.07 -6.80
C LEU A 108 -7.92 -9.20 -6.61
N TRP A 109 -8.73 -8.42 -7.36
CA TRP A 109 -10.18 -8.40 -7.18
C TRP A 109 -10.86 -9.78 -7.27
N PRO A 110 -10.48 -10.70 -8.17
CA PRO A 110 -11.10 -12.03 -8.22
C PRO A 110 -10.91 -12.82 -6.91
N ALA A 111 -9.77 -12.67 -6.23
CA ALA A 111 -9.55 -13.29 -4.92
C ALA A 111 -10.34 -12.58 -3.80
N GLN A 112 -10.58 -11.28 -3.91
CA GLN A 112 -11.45 -10.54 -2.99
C GLN A 112 -12.92 -10.92 -3.16
N ALA A 113 -13.38 -11.13 -4.39
CA ALA A 113 -14.77 -11.48 -4.69
C ALA A 113 -15.12 -12.94 -4.34
N ARG A 114 -14.12 -13.83 -4.28
CA ARG A 114 -14.31 -15.22 -3.90
C ARG A 114 -14.31 -15.36 -2.38
N LEU A 115 -15.41 -15.91 -1.84
CA LEU A 115 -15.57 -16.13 -0.41
C LEU A 115 -15.19 -17.55 -0.01
N LEU A 116 -14.65 -17.71 1.18
CA LEU A 116 -14.39 -19.00 1.81
C LEU A 116 -15.68 -19.64 2.31
N THR A 117 -15.78 -20.95 2.20
CA THR A 117 -16.95 -21.73 2.65
C THR A 117 -16.81 -22.24 4.08
N GLY A 118 -15.59 -22.17 4.63
CA GLY A 118 -15.22 -22.65 5.95
C GLY A 118 -14.42 -23.95 5.91
N GLY A 119 -13.47 -24.07 6.85
CA GLY A 119 -12.57 -25.21 6.94
C GLY A 119 -11.32 -25.12 6.08
N GLU A 120 -11.19 -24.07 5.27
CA GLU A 120 -9.96 -23.76 4.55
C GLU A 120 -8.88 -23.25 5.54
N TYR A 121 -7.68 -23.79 5.43
CA TYR A 121 -6.56 -23.35 6.27
C TYR A 121 -5.21 -23.60 5.60
N ALA A 122 -4.22 -22.82 5.97
CA ALA A 122 -2.83 -23.05 5.63
C ALA A 122 -2.17 -23.87 6.78
N PRO A 123 -1.68 -25.09 6.52
CA PRO A 123 -1.13 -25.95 7.59
C PRO A 123 0.18 -25.40 8.17
N ALA A 124 0.43 -25.67 9.45
CA ALA A 124 1.74 -25.47 10.05
C ALA A 124 2.83 -26.26 9.30
N GLY A 125 4.03 -25.69 9.21
CA GLY A 125 5.16 -26.27 8.48
C GLY A 125 5.11 -26.09 6.95
N THR A 126 4.01 -25.60 6.41
CA THR A 126 3.90 -25.27 4.97
C THR A 126 4.71 -24.02 4.63
N ASP A 127 5.31 -23.96 3.44
CA ASP A 127 5.81 -22.71 2.89
C ASP A 127 4.63 -21.77 2.60
N GLY A 128 4.45 -20.77 3.46
CA GLY A 128 3.32 -19.83 3.40
C GLY A 128 3.32 -18.99 2.14
N ALA A 129 4.48 -18.63 1.58
CA ALA A 129 4.56 -17.85 0.35
C ALA A 129 4.12 -18.69 -0.86
N ALA A 130 4.59 -19.92 -0.96
CA ALA A 130 4.20 -20.84 -2.02
C ALA A 130 2.71 -21.20 -1.93
N TRP A 131 2.19 -21.40 -0.73
CA TRP A 131 0.78 -21.66 -0.47
C TRP A 131 -0.11 -20.48 -0.90
N ALA A 132 0.24 -19.26 -0.48
CA ALA A 132 -0.47 -18.05 -0.85
C ALA A 132 -0.50 -17.84 -2.37
N ALA A 133 0.65 -18.02 -3.03
CA ALA A 133 0.76 -17.93 -4.48
C ALA A 133 -0.10 -18.99 -5.20
N ALA A 134 -0.15 -20.22 -4.71
CA ALA A 134 -0.98 -21.27 -5.29
C ALA A 134 -2.47 -20.94 -5.18
N LEU A 135 -2.90 -20.41 -4.03
CA LEU A 135 -4.30 -20.02 -3.83
C LEU A 135 -4.69 -18.82 -4.72
N LEU A 136 -3.83 -17.82 -4.86
CA LEU A 136 -4.05 -16.68 -5.77
C LEU A 136 -4.13 -17.13 -7.23
N ARG A 137 -3.25 -18.05 -7.70
CA ARG A 137 -3.31 -18.62 -9.05
C ARG A 137 -4.62 -19.35 -9.33
N SER A 138 -5.29 -19.90 -8.31
CA SER A 138 -6.59 -20.56 -8.48
C SER A 138 -7.76 -19.59 -8.67
N CYS A 139 -7.55 -18.29 -8.40
CA CYS A 139 -8.59 -17.27 -8.43
C CYS A 139 -8.33 -16.16 -9.46
N CYS A 140 -7.07 -15.78 -9.66
CA CYS A 140 -6.69 -14.63 -10.47
C CYS A 140 -6.16 -15.08 -11.83
N HIS A 141 -6.47 -14.29 -12.87
CA HIS A 141 -5.89 -14.49 -14.21
C HIS A 141 -4.47 -13.90 -14.31
N ALA A 142 -4.17 -12.88 -13.50
CA ALA A 142 -2.86 -12.26 -13.46
C ALA A 142 -1.77 -13.28 -13.07
N PRO A 143 -0.55 -13.17 -13.63
CA PRO A 143 0.59 -13.96 -13.17
C PRO A 143 0.82 -13.75 -11.68
N VAL A 144 1.17 -14.85 -10.98
CA VAL A 144 1.49 -14.80 -9.55
C VAL A 144 2.89 -15.36 -9.33
N GLU A 145 3.75 -14.57 -8.73
CA GLU A 145 5.15 -14.89 -8.49
C GLU A 145 5.47 -14.89 -6.98
N VAL A 146 6.50 -15.62 -6.61
CA VAL A 146 7.11 -15.57 -5.29
C VAL A 146 8.51 -15.00 -5.47
N ALA A 147 8.76 -13.83 -4.89
CA ALA A 147 10.07 -13.19 -4.99
C ALA A 147 11.14 -13.99 -4.24
N ASP A 148 12.40 -13.82 -4.64
CA ASP A 148 13.54 -14.40 -3.95
C ASP A 148 13.54 -14.00 -2.46
N GLY A 149 13.76 -14.96 -1.58
CA GLY A 149 13.77 -14.76 -0.14
C GLY A 149 12.38 -14.55 0.50
N ALA A 150 11.29 -14.69 -0.27
CA ALA A 150 9.93 -14.57 0.27
C ALA A 150 9.46 -15.85 0.99
N GLY A 151 10.06 -17.01 0.74
CA GLY A 151 9.71 -18.28 1.39
C GLY A 151 9.81 -18.23 2.91
N PHE A 152 8.85 -18.84 3.60
CA PHE A 152 8.83 -18.98 5.06
C PHE A 152 7.97 -20.17 5.49
N ALA A 153 8.38 -20.88 6.53
CA ALA A 153 7.55 -21.93 7.13
C ALA A 153 6.52 -21.31 8.09
N LEU A 154 5.25 -21.66 7.92
CA LEU A 154 4.22 -21.30 8.91
C LEU A 154 4.50 -22.02 10.24
N ARG A 155 4.57 -21.25 11.31
CA ARG A 155 4.76 -21.80 12.66
C ARG A 155 3.50 -22.50 13.14
N ASP A 156 2.37 -21.85 12.97
CA ASP A 156 1.05 -22.31 13.38
C ASP A 156 0.11 -22.35 12.16
N PRO A 157 -0.95 -23.17 12.17
CA PRO A 157 -1.91 -23.15 11.09
C PRO A 157 -2.67 -21.82 11.06
N VAL A 158 -2.88 -21.26 9.88
CA VAL A 158 -3.70 -20.06 9.68
C VAL A 158 -5.04 -20.47 9.11
N TRP A 159 -6.11 -20.23 9.84
CA TRP A 159 -7.47 -20.60 9.48
C TRP A 159 -8.18 -19.48 8.73
N GLY A 160 -8.88 -19.83 7.65
CA GLY A 160 -9.78 -18.92 6.97
C GLY A 160 -11.16 -18.92 7.60
N GLU A 161 -11.69 -17.75 7.87
CA GLU A 161 -13.04 -17.59 8.40
C GLU A 161 -14.10 -17.81 7.30
N ALA A 162 -15.18 -18.52 7.62
CA ALA A 162 -16.29 -18.69 6.70
C ALA A 162 -16.92 -17.32 6.34
N GLY A 163 -17.08 -17.05 5.06
CA GLY A 163 -17.58 -15.77 4.55
C GLY A 163 -16.51 -14.68 4.40
N ALA A 164 -15.28 -14.88 4.90
CA ALA A 164 -14.16 -14.01 4.57
C ALA A 164 -13.73 -14.22 3.10
N SER A 165 -13.07 -13.24 2.51
CA SER A 165 -12.54 -13.39 1.15
C SER A 165 -11.29 -14.26 1.11
N VAL A 166 -11.04 -14.90 -0.02
CA VAL A 166 -9.77 -15.60 -0.26
C VAL A 166 -8.58 -14.64 -0.09
N LEU A 167 -8.72 -13.39 -0.54
CA LEU A 167 -7.67 -12.39 -0.38
C LEU A 167 -7.37 -12.09 1.10
N SER A 168 -8.40 -11.98 1.95
CA SER A 168 -8.19 -11.80 3.40
C SER A 168 -7.37 -12.94 3.99
N HIS A 169 -7.73 -14.18 3.68
CA HIS A 169 -6.99 -15.35 4.16
C HIS A 169 -5.54 -15.40 3.64
N VAL A 170 -5.32 -15.05 2.37
CA VAL A 170 -3.97 -14.91 1.80
C VAL A 170 -3.17 -13.84 2.55
N TRP A 171 -3.78 -12.68 2.85
CA TRP A 171 -3.13 -11.63 3.63
C TRP A 171 -2.72 -12.10 5.03
N ASP A 172 -3.58 -12.84 5.72
CA ASP A 172 -3.28 -13.37 7.05
C ASP A 172 -2.07 -14.31 7.01
N VAL A 173 -2.03 -15.22 6.01
CA VAL A 173 -0.90 -16.12 5.81
C VAL A 173 0.39 -15.36 5.51
N VAL A 174 0.34 -14.41 4.59
CA VAL A 174 1.51 -13.62 4.16
C VAL A 174 2.06 -12.78 5.32
N ARG A 175 1.15 -12.14 6.09
CA ARG A 175 1.50 -11.35 7.29
C ARG A 175 2.10 -12.21 8.41
N ALA A 176 1.61 -13.44 8.61
CA ALA A 176 2.17 -14.36 9.60
C ALA A 176 3.65 -14.66 9.36
N GLY A 177 4.09 -14.59 8.09
CA GLY A 177 5.50 -14.71 7.72
C GLY A 177 6.28 -13.40 7.68
N GLY A 178 5.68 -12.26 8.05
CA GLY A 178 6.31 -10.95 7.86
C GLY A 178 6.58 -10.63 6.39
N ARG A 179 5.68 -11.03 5.50
CA ARG A 179 5.73 -10.79 4.06
C ARG A 179 4.63 -9.83 3.62
N THR A 180 4.63 -9.46 2.35
CA THR A 180 3.63 -8.57 1.76
C THR A 180 3.23 -9.05 0.37
N LEU A 181 2.08 -8.57 -0.11
CA LEU A 181 1.69 -8.67 -1.52
C LEU A 181 2.05 -7.36 -2.22
N ARG A 182 2.46 -7.49 -3.48
CA ARG A 182 2.70 -6.35 -4.39
C ARG A 182 1.95 -6.61 -5.69
N VAL A 183 1.44 -5.56 -6.30
CA VAL A 183 0.94 -5.59 -7.68
C VAL A 183 1.87 -4.75 -8.53
N MET A 184 2.48 -5.36 -9.53
CA MET A 184 3.41 -4.69 -10.44
C MET A 184 2.62 -3.91 -11.51
N GLY A 185 3.28 -3.01 -12.25
CA GLY A 185 2.62 -2.22 -13.29
C GLY A 185 1.98 -3.06 -14.39
N ASP A 186 2.61 -4.17 -14.74
CA ASP A 186 2.07 -5.15 -15.67
C ASP A 186 0.94 -6.01 -15.07
N GLY A 187 0.56 -5.77 -13.81
CA GLY A 187 -0.49 -6.49 -13.09
C GLY A 187 -0.06 -7.80 -12.45
N THR A 188 1.21 -8.20 -12.56
CA THR A 188 1.75 -9.37 -11.87
C THR A 188 1.61 -9.21 -10.36
N ILE A 189 1.07 -10.23 -9.70
CA ILE A 189 0.93 -10.29 -8.25
C ILE A 189 2.17 -10.97 -7.69
N VAL A 190 2.85 -10.31 -6.75
CA VAL A 190 4.11 -10.83 -6.18
C VAL A 190 3.98 -10.98 -4.66
N VAL A 191 4.22 -12.19 -4.16
CA VAL A 191 4.47 -12.42 -2.73
C VAL A 191 5.93 -12.06 -2.46
N ALA A 192 6.19 -11.07 -1.62
CA ALA A 192 7.53 -10.50 -1.44
C ALA A 192 7.89 -10.31 0.03
N PRO A 193 9.19 -10.25 0.38
CA PRO A 193 9.64 -9.74 1.67
C PRO A 193 9.16 -8.29 1.88
N LEU A 194 8.94 -7.89 3.14
CA LEU A 194 8.73 -6.48 3.44
C LEU A 194 9.97 -5.67 3.04
N PRO A 195 9.81 -4.57 2.30
CA PRO A 195 10.93 -3.71 1.94
C PRO A 195 11.64 -3.16 3.18
N THR A 196 12.97 -3.32 3.22
CA THR A 196 13.86 -2.81 4.27
C THR A 196 14.84 -1.76 3.75
N VAL A 197 14.95 -1.64 2.43
CA VAL A 197 15.81 -0.68 1.74
C VAL A 197 14.94 0.27 0.93
N PRO A 198 15.21 1.57 0.91
CA PRO A 198 14.49 2.51 0.07
C PRO A 198 14.58 2.13 -1.41
N ALA A 199 13.43 2.07 -2.08
CA ALA A 199 13.31 1.89 -3.53
C ALA A 199 13.62 3.18 -4.29
N LEU A 200 13.51 4.33 -3.61
CA LEU A 200 13.75 5.65 -4.17
C LEU A 200 14.42 6.54 -3.12
N ASP A 201 15.41 7.31 -3.56
CA ASP A 201 16.06 8.35 -2.76
C ASP A 201 15.71 9.72 -3.35
N LEU A 202 14.95 10.50 -2.62
CA LEU A 202 14.55 11.86 -2.97
C LEU A 202 15.50 12.84 -2.25
N GLY A 203 16.76 12.87 -2.65
CA GLY A 203 17.79 13.72 -2.07
C GLY A 203 18.66 14.42 -3.13
N GLY A 204 19.34 15.50 -2.74
CA GLY A 204 20.27 16.24 -3.60
C GLY A 204 19.61 16.85 -4.83
N ASP A 205 20.16 16.55 -6.01
CA ASP A 205 19.70 17.09 -7.31
C ASP A 205 18.43 16.42 -7.87
N PHE A 206 17.68 15.71 -7.05
CA PHE A 206 16.46 15.03 -7.51
C PHE A 206 15.36 16.07 -7.86
N ALA A 207 15.43 16.58 -9.08
CA ALA A 207 14.48 17.56 -9.64
C ALA A 207 13.05 17.03 -9.81
N ALA A 208 12.78 15.81 -9.36
CA ALA A 208 11.51 15.15 -9.56
C ALA A 208 10.44 15.50 -8.51
N ILE A 209 10.77 16.18 -7.43
CA ILE A 209 9.75 16.75 -6.55
C ILE A 209 9.25 18.05 -7.20
N ILE A 210 7.99 18.02 -7.63
CA ILE A 210 7.34 19.15 -8.31
C ILE A 210 6.77 20.13 -7.28
N ASP A 211 6.29 19.61 -6.15
CA ASP A 211 5.80 20.42 -5.04
C ASP A 211 6.45 19.95 -3.74
N PRO A 212 7.38 20.76 -3.17
CA PRO A 212 8.02 20.46 -1.90
C PRO A 212 7.13 20.75 -0.69
N THR A 213 5.89 21.21 -0.90
CA THR A 213 4.94 21.39 0.21
C THR A 213 4.45 20.04 0.70
N ALA A 214 5.18 19.46 1.62
CA ALA A 214 4.68 18.30 2.32
C ALA A 214 3.63 18.73 3.36
N ARG A 215 2.45 18.15 3.28
CA ARG A 215 1.53 18.15 4.40
C ARG A 215 2.12 17.28 5.50
N VAL A 216 2.24 17.85 6.67
CA VAL A 216 2.65 17.14 7.88
C VAL A 216 1.38 16.87 8.69
N ALA A 217 1.02 15.62 8.84
CA ALA A 217 -0.03 15.22 9.76
C ALA A 217 0.60 14.33 10.85
N LEU A 218 0.80 14.90 12.02
CA LEU A 218 1.19 14.18 13.22
C LEU A 218 0.06 14.35 14.24
N ASP A 219 -0.81 13.34 14.31
CA ASP A 219 -1.88 13.37 15.32
C ASP A 219 -1.35 12.80 16.63
N VAL A 220 -1.20 13.70 17.60
CA VAL A 220 -0.78 13.37 18.96
C VAL A 220 -1.93 13.48 19.97
N SER A 221 -3.13 13.84 19.53
CA SER A 221 -4.25 14.17 20.41
C SER A 221 -4.65 13.00 21.30
N GLU A 222 -4.62 11.78 20.75
CA GLU A 222 -5.03 10.56 21.44
C GLU A 222 -3.87 9.77 22.08
N VAL A 223 -2.65 10.30 22.06
CA VAL A 223 -1.51 9.63 22.68
C VAL A 223 -1.57 9.80 24.20
N PRO A 224 -1.67 8.71 24.99
CA PRO A 224 -1.74 8.82 26.44
C PRO A 224 -0.37 9.22 27.01
N ASN A 225 -0.40 9.88 28.16
CA ASN A 225 0.79 10.11 28.98
C ASN A 225 0.72 9.43 30.35
N ARG A 226 -0.35 8.63 30.57
CA ARG A 226 -0.47 7.76 31.72
C ARG A 226 -1.23 6.48 31.35
N VAL A 227 -0.66 5.32 31.75
CA VAL A 227 -1.32 4.02 31.63
C VAL A 227 -1.47 3.42 33.01
N THR A 228 -2.68 3.04 33.37
CA THR A 228 -3.01 2.32 34.61
C THR A 228 -3.40 0.89 34.25
N ALA A 229 -2.62 -0.09 34.69
CA ALA A 229 -2.93 -1.51 34.55
C ALA A 229 -3.51 -2.03 35.88
N ILE A 230 -4.65 -2.73 35.80
CA ILE A 230 -5.39 -3.29 36.95
C ILE A 230 -5.54 -4.79 36.76
N ASP A 231 -5.00 -5.57 37.68
CA ASP A 231 -5.14 -7.02 37.72
C ASP A 231 -5.68 -7.46 39.10
N GLY A 232 -7.00 -7.66 39.14
CA GLY A 232 -7.70 -7.92 40.39
C GLY A 232 -7.54 -6.75 41.37
N ALA A 233 -6.86 -6.99 42.50
CA ALA A 233 -6.57 -5.97 43.52
C ALA A 233 -5.24 -5.23 43.27
N ASN A 234 -4.44 -5.67 42.31
CA ASN A 234 -3.14 -5.07 42.02
C ASN A 234 -3.31 -3.94 41.00
N VAL A 235 -2.68 -2.81 41.25
CA VAL A 235 -2.68 -1.65 40.37
C VAL A 235 -1.24 -1.20 40.11
N ALA A 236 -0.90 -0.94 38.88
CA ALA A 236 0.37 -0.32 38.50
C ALA A 236 0.11 0.84 37.54
N VAL A 237 0.89 1.91 37.69
CA VAL A 237 0.76 3.13 36.87
C VAL A 237 2.12 3.43 36.25
N ALA A 238 2.12 3.73 34.96
CA ALA A 238 3.25 4.29 34.25
C ALA A 238 2.88 5.69 33.74
N THR A 239 3.83 6.64 33.82
CA THR A 239 3.63 8.05 33.44
C THR A 239 4.74 8.51 32.51
N ASN A 240 4.40 9.36 31.57
CA ASN A 240 5.36 10.11 30.76
C ASN A 240 5.46 11.54 31.30
N GLU A 241 6.52 11.82 32.04
CA GLU A 241 6.86 13.14 32.60
C GLU A 241 8.12 13.73 31.93
N ASP A 242 8.60 13.11 30.86
CA ASP A 242 9.79 13.56 30.13
C ASP A 242 9.55 14.93 29.47
N ALA A 243 10.30 15.95 29.90
CA ALA A 243 10.22 17.29 29.33
C ALA A 243 10.59 17.34 27.83
N GLY A 244 11.33 16.35 27.32
CA GLY A 244 11.66 16.23 25.91
C GLY A 244 10.53 15.64 25.05
N SER A 245 9.54 15.02 25.69
CA SER A 245 8.40 14.42 24.98
C SER A 245 7.27 15.43 24.78
N PRO A 246 6.81 15.67 23.55
CA PRO A 246 5.73 16.63 23.26
C PRO A 246 4.36 16.19 23.82
N VAL A 247 4.25 14.92 24.21
CA VAL A 247 3.00 14.34 24.75
C VAL A 247 3.05 14.11 26.25
N SER A 248 4.15 14.49 26.92
CA SER A 248 4.29 14.34 28.37
C SER A 248 3.28 15.18 29.15
N HIS A 249 3.07 14.84 30.43
CA HIS A 249 2.30 15.66 31.35
C HIS A 249 2.86 17.08 31.48
N GLN A 250 4.20 17.22 31.48
CA GLN A 250 4.85 18.53 31.55
C GLN A 250 4.55 19.41 30.33
N ALA A 251 4.57 18.82 29.12
CA ALA A 251 4.30 19.54 27.88
C ALA A 251 2.80 19.91 27.73
N ARG A 252 1.89 19.02 28.16
CA ARG A 252 0.44 19.22 28.00
C ARG A 252 -0.24 19.92 29.17
N GLY A 253 0.28 19.78 30.38
CA GLY A 253 -0.31 20.32 31.59
C GLY A 253 -1.53 19.51 32.11
N TYR A 254 -1.82 18.37 31.52
CA TYR A 254 -2.91 17.47 31.93
C TYR A 254 -2.55 16.00 31.70
N TRP A 255 -3.24 15.11 32.41
CA TRP A 255 -3.17 13.67 32.19
C TRP A 255 -4.15 13.23 31.12
N TYR A 256 -3.67 12.45 30.16
CA TYR A 256 -4.48 11.68 29.24
C TYR A 256 -4.29 10.20 29.56
N ASP A 257 -5.33 9.61 30.12
CA ASP A 257 -5.28 8.29 30.74
C ASP A 257 -5.77 7.18 29.85
N VAL A 258 -5.08 6.04 29.88
CA VAL A 258 -5.58 4.74 29.43
C VAL A 258 -5.61 3.81 30.62
N VAL A 259 -6.76 3.14 30.86
CA VAL A 259 -6.94 2.14 31.92
C VAL A 259 -7.16 0.78 31.29
N GLU A 260 -6.30 -0.17 31.60
CA GLU A 260 -6.39 -1.56 31.15
C GLU A 260 -6.78 -2.46 32.35
N THR A 261 -8.00 -3.03 32.29
CA THR A 261 -8.58 -3.85 33.37
C THR A 261 -8.35 -5.36 33.19
N SER A 262 -7.75 -5.77 32.08
CA SER A 262 -7.41 -7.16 31.78
C SER A 262 -6.03 -7.21 31.14
N PRO A 263 -4.97 -6.79 31.86
CA PRO A 263 -3.63 -6.78 31.33
C PRO A 263 -3.16 -8.21 31.00
N THR A 264 -2.34 -8.33 29.95
CA THR A 264 -1.70 -9.59 29.55
C THR A 264 -0.17 -9.44 29.59
N PRO A 265 0.43 -9.44 30.79
CA PRO A 265 1.89 -9.39 30.91
C PRO A 265 2.56 -10.58 30.23
N ALA A 266 3.76 -10.36 29.67
CA ALA A 266 4.58 -11.46 29.18
C ALA A 266 5.05 -12.36 30.33
N GLU A 267 5.53 -13.56 30.01
CA GLU A 267 6.07 -14.47 31.03
C GLU A 267 7.20 -13.79 31.81
N GLY A 268 7.04 -13.70 33.13
CA GLY A 268 7.99 -13.03 34.02
C GLY A 268 7.92 -11.51 34.07
N GLU A 269 7.03 -10.89 33.31
CA GLU A 269 6.83 -9.43 33.32
C GLU A 269 6.01 -9.00 34.54
N THR A 270 6.48 -8.01 35.29
CA THR A 270 5.70 -7.41 36.38
C THR A 270 4.61 -6.49 35.84
N LEU A 271 3.53 -6.27 36.59
CA LEU A 271 2.46 -5.34 36.18
C LEU A 271 2.96 -3.93 35.91
N GLY A 272 3.97 -3.44 36.67
CA GLY A 272 4.61 -2.15 36.42
C GLY A 272 5.41 -2.10 35.12
N ALA A 273 6.15 -3.16 34.80
CA ALA A 273 6.86 -3.28 33.53
C ALA A 273 5.87 -3.34 32.34
N TYR A 274 4.77 -4.07 32.50
CA TYR A 274 3.67 -4.10 31.54
C TYR A 274 3.11 -2.69 31.26
N ALA A 275 2.73 -1.96 32.32
CA ALA A 275 2.19 -0.60 32.17
C ALA A 275 3.18 0.33 31.44
N ALA A 276 4.47 0.25 31.76
CA ALA A 276 5.51 1.05 31.09
C ALA A 276 5.69 0.64 29.62
N ARG A 277 5.66 -0.65 29.31
CA ARG A 277 5.70 -1.14 27.92
C ARG A 277 4.49 -0.64 27.12
N ARG A 278 3.28 -0.77 27.69
CA ARG A 278 2.05 -0.32 27.05
C ARG A 278 2.06 1.19 26.79
N LEU A 279 2.53 1.98 27.71
CA LEU A 279 2.66 3.41 27.51
C LEU A 279 3.63 3.75 26.36
N ARG A 280 4.76 3.03 26.23
CA ARG A 280 5.66 3.19 25.09
C ARG A 280 4.99 2.78 23.76
N GLU A 281 4.31 1.65 23.73
CA GLU A 281 3.59 1.16 22.54
C GLU A 281 2.52 2.18 22.07
N LEU A 282 1.75 2.74 23.01
CA LEU A 282 0.74 3.75 22.73
C LEU A 282 1.33 5.14 22.41
N SER A 283 2.63 5.34 22.64
CA SER A 283 3.36 6.55 22.30
C SER A 283 4.01 6.51 20.92
N VAL A 284 3.74 5.46 20.12
CA VAL A 284 4.10 5.39 18.71
C VAL A 284 3.00 6.03 17.87
N VAL A 285 3.36 7.00 17.07
CA VAL A 285 2.43 7.70 16.17
C VAL A 285 2.88 7.60 14.73
N SER A 286 1.91 7.72 13.82
CA SER A 286 2.19 7.81 12.40
C SER A 286 2.51 9.26 12.03
N ASP A 287 3.72 9.49 11.53
CA ASP A 287 4.14 10.76 10.92
C ASP A 287 3.88 10.65 9.41
N GLU A 288 2.81 11.30 8.94
CA GLU A 288 2.38 11.24 7.54
C GLU A 288 2.89 12.44 6.76
N ARG A 289 3.30 12.17 5.52
CA ARG A 289 3.77 13.15 4.54
C ARG A 289 3.10 12.94 3.20
N GLU A 290 2.82 14.02 2.51
CA GLU A 290 2.30 14.01 1.15
C GLU A 290 3.15 14.92 0.28
N TRP A 291 3.53 14.43 -0.90
CA TRP A 291 4.28 15.19 -1.90
C TRP A 291 3.88 14.77 -3.33
N VAL A 292 4.22 15.62 -4.29
CA VAL A 292 4.06 15.32 -5.71
C VAL A 292 5.43 15.20 -6.35
N ARG A 293 5.66 14.14 -7.12
CA ARG A 293 6.90 13.91 -7.87
C ARG A 293 6.66 13.47 -9.30
N GLY A 294 7.70 13.47 -10.10
CA GLY A 294 7.73 12.79 -11.39
C GLY A 294 7.60 11.26 -11.21
N TYR A 295 7.04 10.61 -12.23
CA TYR A 295 6.93 9.15 -12.24
C TYR A 295 8.31 8.49 -12.31
N VAL A 296 8.52 7.45 -11.52
CA VAL A 296 9.69 6.56 -11.54
C VAL A 296 9.16 5.12 -11.58
N PRO A 297 9.57 4.31 -12.59
CA PRO A 297 9.14 2.93 -12.70
C PRO A 297 9.57 2.09 -11.50
N GLY A 298 8.78 1.08 -11.17
CA GLY A 298 9.09 0.09 -10.15
C GLY A 298 8.79 0.51 -8.72
N VAL A 299 8.58 1.80 -8.45
CA VAL A 299 8.15 2.28 -7.13
C VAL A 299 6.65 2.03 -6.95
N ARG A 300 6.26 1.41 -5.84
CA ARG A 300 4.89 0.97 -5.55
C ARG A 300 4.49 1.30 -4.11
N VAL A 301 3.19 1.26 -3.84
CA VAL A 301 2.69 1.29 -2.45
C VAL A 301 3.33 0.18 -1.63
N GLY A 302 3.65 0.47 -0.38
CA GLY A 302 4.40 -0.42 0.50
C GLY A 302 5.91 -0.29 0.42
N ASP A 303 6.48 0.35 -0.62
CA ASP A 303 7.90 0.61 -0.71
C ASP A 303 8.36 1.68 0.28
N LEU A 304 9.65 1.67 0.59
CA LEU A 304 10.30 2.73 1.34
C LEU A 304 10.84 3.78 0.38
N VAL A 305 10.66 5.03 0.76
CA VAL A 305 11.28 6.21 0.09
C VAL A 305 12.07 6.97 1.13
N ARG A 306 13.33 7.28 0.79
CA ARG A 306 14.15 8.17 1.58
C ARG A 306 14.01 9.59 1.05
N VAL A 307 13.70 10.52 1.94
CA VAL A 307 13.71 11.96 1.66
C VAL A 307 14.89 12.58 2.37
N ALA A 308 15.74 13.31 1.64
CA ALA A 308 16.95 13.96 2.15
C ALA A 308 17.12 15.33 1.48
N MET A 309 16.17 16.25 1.75
CA MET A 309 16.10 17.59 1.17
C MET A 309 16.48 18.70 2.15
N GLY A 310 16.76 18.33 3.38
CA GLY A 310 17.01 19.21 4.50
C GLY A 310 15.74 19.61 5.25
N GLY A 311 15.79 19.56 6.57
CA GLY A 311 14.74 20.04 7.45
C GLY A 311 13.73 18.98 7.89
N ALA A 312 12.49 19.40 8.10
CA ALA A 312 11.44 18.58 8.73
C ALA A 312 10.95 17.41 7.85
N LEU A 313 11.32 17.38 6.57
CA LEU A 313 10.94 16.33 5.63
C LEU A 313 11.90 15.15 5.62
N ASP A 314 13.11 15.31 6.15
CA ASP A 314 14.13 14.27 6.10
C ASP A 314 13.70 13.03 6.86
N GLY A 315 13.87 11.90 6.20
CA GLY A 315 13.53 10.61 6.79
C GLY A 315 13.26 9.52 5.77
N THR A 316 13.02 8.33 6.27
CA THR A 316 12.59 7.19 5.46
C THR A 316 11.13 6.91 5.77
N TYR A 317 10.31 6.89 4.73
CA TYR A 317 8.86 6.74 4.82
C TYR A 317 8.40 5.54 4.00
N ARG A 318 7.33 4.88 4.44
CA ARG A 318 6.64 3.84 3.68
C ARG A 318 5.48 4.45 2.91
N ILE A 319 5.47 4.27 1.60
CA ILE A 319 4.39 4.75 0.74
C ILE A 319 3.09 4.02 1.10
N ARG A 320 2.04 4.79 1.38
CA ARG A 320 0.70 4.30 1.72
C ARG A 320 -0.27 4.42 0.56
N THR A 321 -0.23 5.55 -0.14
CA THR A 321 -1.05 5.77 -1.32
C THR A 321 -0.25 6.41 -2.44
N MET A 322 -0.64 6.13 -3.68
CA MET A 322 -0.11 6.76 -4.89
C MET A 322 -1.27 7.10 -5.81
N GLY A 323 -1.36 8.35 -6.24
CA GLY A 323 -2.29 8.81 -7.27
C GLY A 323 -1.52 9.25 -8.51
N TYR A 324 -1.91 8.81 -9.70
CA TYR A 324 -1.21 9.12 -10.95
C TYR A 324 -1.97 10.16 -11.74
N ASP A 325 -1.35 11.31 -12.01
CA ASP A 325 -1.85 12.29 -12.98
C ASP A 325 -1.20 12.03 -14.35
N LEU A 326 -2.03 11.66 -15.32
CA LEU A 326 -1.65 11.27 -16.67
C LEU A 326 -1.82 12.41 -17.68
N GLY A 327 -1.71 13.67 -17.25
CA GLY A 327 -1.82 14.85 -18.10
C GLY A 327 -0.67 15.00 -19.13
N ARG A 328 -0.10 16.20 -19.26
CA ARG A 328 1.02 16.48 -20.20
C ARG A 328 2.36 15.83 -19.78
N GLY A 329 2.46 15.37 -18.57
CA GLY A 329 3.53 14.58 -18.01
C GLY A 329 2.91 13.60 -17.01
N VAL A 330 3.62 12.56 -16.60
CA VAL A 330 3.13 11.66 -15.55
C VAL A 330 3.71 12.11 -14.22
N THR A 331 2.83 12.60 -13.35
CA THR A 331 3.19 12.90 -11.97
C THR A 331 2.50 11.96 -11.01
N VAL A 332 3.09 11.79 -9.84
CA VAL A 332 2.60 10.90 -8.80
C VAL A 332 2.47 11.70 -7.51
N THR A 333 1.25 11.76 -6.98
CA THR A 333 0.99 12.24 -5.63
C THR A 333 1.15 11.05 -4.69
N GLU A 334 2.08 11.15 -3.76
CA GLU A 334 2.35 10.10 -2.78
C GLU A 334 1.98 10.58 -1.39
N ARG A 335 1.28 9.72 -0.64
CA ARG A 335 1.15 9.83 0.80
C ARG A 335 1.95 8.69 1.42
N ALA A 336 2.87 9.05 2.30
CA ALA A 336 3.76 8.10 2.95
C ALA A 336 3.82 8.36 4.45
N SER A 337 4.12 7.34 5.24
CA SER A 337 4.18 7.43 6.69
C SER A 337 5.41 6.74 7.25
N ARG A 338 5.82 7.19 8.43
CA ARG A 338 6.77 6.49 9.31
C ARG A 338 6.25 6.47 10.73
N GLU A 339 6.63 5.45 11.46
CA GLU A 339 6.38 5.41 12.89
C GLU A 339 7.40 6.27 13.63
N VAL A 340 6.92 7.11 14.54
CA VAL A 340 7.73 7.97 15.40
C VAL A 340 7.41 7.65 16.85
N GLN A 341 8.45 7.29 17.62
CA GLN A 341 8.34 7.10 19.04
C GLN A 341 8.41 8.46 19.73
N LEU A 342 7.33 8.86 20.40
CA LEU A 342 7.26 10.16 21.11
C LEU A 342 7.76 10.11 22.54
N TRP A 343 7.96 8.93 23.10
CA TRP A 343 8.53 8.68 24.42
C TRP A 343 9.35 7.39 24.42
N VAL A 344 10.57 7.40 24.95
CA VAL A 344 11.54 6.30 24.93
C VAL A 344 11.76 5.73 26.35
#